data_56dc116c03d2ca5895e8035a8ade403b
#
_entry.id   56dc116c03d2ca5895e8035a8ade403b
#
_cell.length_a   1.000
_cell.length_b   1.000
_cell.length_c   1.000
_cell.angle_alpha   90.00
_cell.angle_beta   90.00
_cell.angle_gamma   90.00
#
_symmetry.space_group_name_H-M   'P 1'
#
loop_
_entity.id
_entity.type
_entity.pdbx_description
1 polymer ?
#
loop_
_entity_poly.entity_id
_entity_poly.type
_entity_poly.pdbx_seq_one_letter_code
_entity_poly.pdbx_strand_id
1 'polypeptide(L)'
;MAKEMSDHQDSEHFTYDRSWGEIEQMLFEAELQMNKHNTEALAAVHKDNRIFHVRNYTALRGVVKTLRWVLGDIKVKDPLK
;
A
#
# COMPACT_ATOMS: atom_id res chain seq x y z
N MET A 1 -23.82 3.57 11.56
CA MET A 1 -23.87 2.54 12.39
C MET A 1 -22.53 1.87 12.66
N ALA A 2 -22.38 1.44 13.84
CA ALA A 2 -21.11 0.91 14.27
C ALA A 2 -20.79 -0.47 13.71
N LYS A 3 -21.69 -0.99 12.93
CA LYS A 3 -21.54 -2.32 12.41
C LYS A 3 -20.27 -2.54 11.62
N GLU A 4 -19.94 -1.58 10.78
CA GLU A 4 -18.73 -1.70 9.97
C GLU A 4 -17.48 -1.73 10.84
N MET A 5 -17.52 -1.00 11.92
CA MET A 5 -16.39 -0.98 12.84
C MET A 5 -16.21 -2.33 13.50
N SER A 6 -17.32 -2.99 13.82
CA SER A 6 -17.27 -4.30 14.43
C SER A 6 -16.66 -5.32 13.50
N ASP A 7 -16.90 -5.18 12.20
CA ASP A 7 -16.40 -6.15 11.23
C ASP A 7 -14.88 -6.23 11.26
N HIS A 8 -14.22 -5.14 11.61
CA HIS A 8 -12.76 -5.16 11.69
C HIS A 8 -12.27 -6.04 12.82
N GLN A 9 -13.12 -6.34 13.78
CA GLN A 9 -12.76 -7.14 14.93
C GLN A 9 -13.14 -8.59 14.76
N ASP A 10 -13.79 -8.92 13.66
CA ASP A 10 -14.33 -10.25 13.47
C ASP A 10 -13.22 -11.22 13.05
N SER A 11 -12.72 -11.98 14.01
CA SER A 11 -11.59 -12.88 13.77
C SER A 11 -11.95 -14.04 12.85
N GLU A 12 -13.22 -14.28 12.61
CA GLU A 12 -13.63 -15.34 11.70
C GLU A 12 -13.18 -15.06 10.27
N HIS A 13 -12.93 -13.78 9.95
CA HIS A 13 -12.53 -13.39 8.61
C HIS A 13 -11.02 -13.23 8.45
N PHE A 14 -10.25 -13.48 9.51
CA PHE A 14 -8.81 -13.31 9.48
C PHE A 14 -8.10 -14.58 9.87
N THR A 15 -7.12 -14.98 9.07
CA THR A 15 -6.32 -16.16 9.38
C THR A 15 -5.14 -15.83 10.27
N TYR A 16 -4.66 -14.60 10.22
CA TYR A 16 -3.50 -14.14 11.00
C TYR A 16 -2.23 -14.93 10.71
N ASP A 17 -2.13 -15.52 9.51
CA ASP A 17 -0.99 -16.38 9.23
C ASP A 17 -0.30 -16.07 7.91
N ARG A 18 -0.05 -14.78 7.65
CA ARG A 18 0.80 -14.40 6.53
C ARG A 18 2.26 -14.65 6.90
N SER A 19 2.98 -15.33 6.02
CA SER A 19 4.40 -15.54 6.26
C SER A 19 5.18 -14.24 5.96
N TRP A 20 6.37 -14.14 6.53
CA TRP A 20 7.23 -13.00 6.23
C TRP A 20 7.54 -12.94 4.74
N GLY A 21 7.72 -14.10 4.08
CA GLY A 21 7.97 -14.15 2.66
C GLY A 21 6.82 -13.59 1.85
N GLU A 22 5.58 -13.90 2.25
CA GLU A 22 4.42 -13.35 1.57
C GLU A 22 4.35 -11.83 1.71
N ILE A 23 4.68 -11.34 2.89
CA ILE A 23 4.66 -9.89 3.12
C ILE A 23 5.76 -9.19 2.32
N GLU A 24 6.95 -9.80 2.27
CA GLU A 24 8.04 -9.26 1.46
C GLU A 24 7.70 -9.24 -0.01
N GLN A 25 7.04 -10.29 -0.49
CA GLN A 25 6.63 -10.34 -1.89
C GLN A 25 5.61 -9.25 -2.20
N MET A 26 4.67 -9.04 -1.30
CA MET A 26 3.69 -7.98 -1.48
C MET A 26 4.37 -6.61 -1.53
N LEU A 27 5.35 -6.39 -0.66
CA LEU A 27 6.11 -5.14 -0.66
C LEU A 27 6.82 -4.94 -1.99
N PHE A 28 7.47 -6.00 -2.50
CA PHE A 28 8.17 -5.92 -3.76
C PHE A 28 7.21 -5.54 -4.90
N GLU A 29 6.05 -6.19 -4.96
CA GLU A 29 5.07 -5.90 -6.00
C GLU A 29 4.51 -4.49 -5.87
N ALA A 30 4.27 -4.05 -4.64
CA ALA A 30 3.77 -2.70 -4.41
C ALA A 30 4.79 -1.66 -4.88
N GLU A 31 6.07 -1.91 -4.62
CA GLU A 31 7.11 -0.99 -5.07
C GLU A 31 7.21 -0.94 -6.59
N LEU A 32 7.07 -2.08 -7.26
CA LEU A 32 7.07 -2.11 -8.72
C LEU A 32 5.91 -1.30 -9.28
N GLN A 33 4.71 -1.49 -8.73
CA GLN A 33 3.53 -0.76 -9.18
C GLN A 33 3.67 0.74 -8.91
N MET A 34 4.20 1.08 -7.73
CA MET A 34 4.40 2.47 -7.37
C MET A 34 5.34 3.16 -8.36
N ASN A 35 6.45 2.50 -8.68
CA ASN A 35 7.42 3.06 -9.61
C ASN A 35 6.85 3.17 -11.02
N LYS A 36 6.04 2.20 -11.43
CA LYS A 36 5.39 2.24 -12.72
C LYS A 36 4.47 3.45 -12.83
N HIS A 37 3.64 3.69 -11.83
CA HIS A 37 2.74 4.84 -11.86
C HIS A 37 3.51 6.15 -11.83
N ASN A 38 4.61 6.21 -11.08
CA ASN A 38 5.43 7.40 -11.07
C ASN A 38 5.99 7.70 -12.46
N THR A 39 6.52 6.68 -13.13
CA THR A 39 7.07 6.84 -14.47
C THR A 39 5.98 7.29 -15.45
N GLU A 40 4.80 6.69 -15.38
CA GLU A 40 3.73 7.03 -16.29
C GLU A 40 3.15 8.41 -16.00
N ALA A 41 3.15 8.83 -14.74
CA ALA A 41 2.72 10.18 -14.39
C ALA A 41 3.64 11.22 -15.02
N LEU A 42 4.96 10.96 -14.95
CA LEU A 42 5.94 11.87 -15.52
C LEU A 42 5.86 11.93 -17.05
N ALA A 43 5.46 10.83 -17.67
CA ALA A 43 5.36 10.75 -19.12
C ALA A 43 4.00 11.19 -19.66
N ALA A 44 3.02 11.38 -18.79
CA ALA A 44 1.66 11.66 -19.22
C ALA A 44 1.56 13.03 -19.88
N VAL A 45 0.95 13.05 -21.06
CA VAL A 45 0.71 14.29 -21.81
C VAL A 45 -0.60 14.92 -21.35
N HIS A 46 -1.61 14.11 -21.12
CA HIS A 46 -2.92 14.60 -20.73
C HIS A 46 -3.04 14.68 -19.22
N LYS A 47 -3.67 15.75 -18.77
CA LYS A 47 -3.84 16.01 -17.35
C LYS A 47 -4.59 14.90 -16.64
N ASP A 48 -5.64 14.36 -17.26
CA ASP A 48 -6.44 13.33 -16.62
C ASP A 48 -5.63 12.07 -16.39
N ASN A 49 -4.79 11.69 -17.34
CA ASN A 49 -3.93 10.53 -17.18
C ASN A 49 -2.90 10.76 -16.09
N ARG A 50 -2.37 11.98 -16.04
CA ARG A 50 -1.39 12.30 -15.00
C ARG A 50 -2.01 12.19 -13.62
N ILE A 51 -3.21 12.72 -13.46
CA ILE A 51 -3.90 12.67 -12.17
C ILE A 51 -4.18 11.23 -11.77
N PHE A 52 -4.62 10.41 -12.71
CA PHE A 52 -4.86 9.00 -12.44
C PHE A 52 -3.61 8.32 -11.89
N HIS A 53 -2.48 8.51 -12.54
CA HIS A 53 -1.25 7.85 -12.11
C HIS A 53 -0.71 8.43 -10.81
N VAL A 54 -0.86 9.73 -10.59
CA VAL A 54 -0.43 10.33 -9.33
C VAL A 54 -1.25 9.79 -8.16
N ARG A 55 -2.55 9.63 -8.36
CA ARG A 55 -3.40 9.07 -7.30
C ARG A 55 -3.01 7.64 -6.95
N ASN A 56 -2.74 6.84 -7.98
CA ASN A 56 -2.33 5.47 -7.75
C ASN A 56 -0.96 5.40 -7.08
N TYR A 57 -0.05 6.27 -7.50
CA TYR A 57 1.26 6.35 -6.87
C TYR A 57 1.12 6.67 -5.38
N THR A 58 0.29 7.66 -5.05
CA THR A 58 0.11 8.08 -3.67
C THR A 58 -0.49 6.97 -2.81
N ALA A 59 -1.47 6.26 -3.35
CA ALA A 59 -2.09 5.14 -2.63
C ALA A 59 -1.07 4.04 -2.38
N LEU A 60 -0.28 3.70 -3.40
CA LEU A 60 0.72 2.65 -3.26
C LEU A 60 1.85 3.05 -2.32
N ARG A 61 2.14 4.32 -2.24
CA ARG A 61 3.14 4.81 -1.30
C ARG A 61 2.73 4.49 0.14
N GLY A 62 1.44 4.62 0.44
CA GLY A 62 0.93 4.23 1.75
C GLY A 62 1.03 2.73 1.99
N VAL A 63 0.76 1.94 0.96
CA VAL A 63 0.88 0.49 1.07
C VAL A 63 2.33 0.09 1.34
N VAL A 64 3.26 0.65 0.58
CA VAL A 64 4.68 0.36 0.76
C VAL A 64 5.13 0.74 2.17
N LYS A 65 4.74 1.92 2.62
CA LYS A 65 5.12 2.38 3.95
C LYS A 65 4.60 1.44 5.04
N THR A 66 3.35 1.01 4.90
CA THR A 66 2.75 0.11 5.88
C THR A 66 3.45 -1.24 5.90
N LEU A 67 3.74 -1.80 4.72
CA LEU A 67 4.41 -3.10 4.65
C LEU A 67 5.82 -3.03 5.21
N ARG A 68 6.52 -1.93 4.97
CA ARG A 68 7.84 -1.74 5.55
C ARG A 68 7.75 -1.68 7.07
N TRP A 69 6.75 -1.00 7.60
CA TRP A 69 6.54 -0.93 9.03
C TRP A 69 6.27 -2.33 9.61
N VAL A 70 5.44 -3.11 8.92
CA VAL A 70 5.14 -4.48 9.36
C VAL A 70 6.41 -5.33 9.41
N LEU A 71 7.30 -5.14 8.44
CA LEU A 71 8.55 -5.91 8.37
C LEU A 71 9.62 -5.37 9.32
N GLY A 72 9.33 -4.31 10.05
CA GLY A 72 10.27 -3.78 11.03
C GLY A 72 11.30 -2.81 10.48
N ASP A 73 11.02 -2.16 9.35
CA ASP A 73 11.92 -1.15 8.81
C ASP A 73 12.02 -0.01 9.80
N ILE A 74 13.20 0.19 10.36
CA ILE A 74 13.41 1.19 11.41
C ILE A 74 13.23 2.61 10.91
N LYS A 75 13.24 2.82 9.60
CA LYS A 75 13.01 4.15 9.04
C LYS A 75 11.56 4.55 9.05
N VAL A 76 10.65 3.57 9.18
CA VAL A 76 9.22 3.84 9.21
C VAL A 76 8.74 3.66 10.64
N LYS A 77 8.64 4.77 11.36
CA LYS A 77 8.22 4.73 12.76
C LYS A 77 6.71 4.70 12.90
N ASP A 78 6.04 5.40 12.01
CA ASP A 78 4.58 5.50 12.05
C ASP A 78 4.05 5.55 10.62
N PRO A 79 3.48 4.45 10.12
CA PRO A 79 3.02 4.40 8.73
C PRO A 79 1.83 5.32 8.46
N LEU A 80 1.20 5.83 9.50
CA LEU A 80 0.05 6.73 9.33
C LEU A 80 0.49 8.17 9.08
N LYS A 81 1.76 8.42 9.22
CA LYS A 81 2.32 9.74 8.99
C LYS A 81 3.27 9.71 7.82
#